data_5e51b7034d7ee100fe08965e14936b84
#
_entry.id   5e51b7034d7ee100fe08965e14936b84
#
_cell.length_a   1.000
_cell.length_b   1.000
_cell.length_c   1.000
_cell.angle_alpha   90.00
_cell.angle_beta   90.00
_cell.angle_gamma   90.00
#
_symmetry.space_group_name_H-M   'P 1'
#
loop_
_entity.id
_entity.type
_entity.pdbx_description
1 polymer ?
#
loop_
_entity_poly.entity_id
_entity_poly.type
_entity_poly.pdbx_seq_one_letter_code
_entity_poly.pdbx_strand_id
1 'polypeptide(L)'
;ESRHLGLMTAGEVEQLDEKIRLLGETAAETLELSRILELAKTAPPLPDVPQYTAKPKSFRLGVAQDKAFCFTYAENLELLEQCGAELVYFSPLTDAKLPENLDGLYFCGGYPELYLPRLSGNTAFLESLRRLAGTGIPILGECGGFLYLQRSMTGKDGKSYPLAGLLPGTSRLGERLCRFGYVTLTAQQDTILGKAGTKIRAHEFHYADSTENGSAFLAQRPNGRTWQAVQTKAQIIAGFPHLYFPSNPEVPQHFADACKAYRKERLSC
;
A
#
# COMPACT_ATOMS: atom_id res chain seq x y z
N GLU A 1 -21.77 -10.16 7.29
CA GLU A 1 -22.04 -9.27 6.15
C GLU A 1 -20.78 -9.14 5.31
N SER A 2 -20.83 -9.41 4.02
CA SER A 2 -19.68 -9.27 3.13
C SER A 2 -19.46 -7.79 2.78
N ARG A 3 -18.22 -7.35 2.83
CA ARG A 3 -17.80 -6.05 2.29
C ARG A 3 -17.61 -6.15 0.78
N HIS A 4 -17.31 -5.03 0.11
CA HIS A 4 -16.94 -4.99 -1.30
C HIS A 4 -16.26 -6.29 -1.76
N LEU A 5 -16.90 -7.05 -2.62
CA LEU A 5 -16.48 -8.39 -3.07
C LEU A 5 -16.28 -9.45 -1.96
N GLY A 6 -16.86 -9.28 -0.78
CA GLY A 6 -16.78 -10.26 0.30
C GLY A 6 -15.44 -10.29 1.05
N LEU A 7 -14.57 -9.31 0.84
CA LEU A 7 -13.27 -9.27 1.50
C LEU A 7 -13.39 -8.77 2.94
N MET A 8 -13.47 -9.69 3.89
CA MET A 8 -13.16 -9.46 5.30
C MET A 8 -11.69 -9.82 5.52
N THR A 9 -10.96 -8.98 6.24
CA THR A 9 -9.56 -9.29 6.55
C THR A 9 -9.46 -10.38 7.61
N ALA A 10 -8.39 -11.17 7.59
CA ALA A 10 -8.19 -12.25 8.56
C ALA A 10 -8.30 -11.78 10.01
N GLY A 11 -7.79 -10.59 10.33
CA GLY A 11 -7.86 -10.00 11.68
C GLY A 11 -9.25 -9.55 12.13
N GLU A 12 -10.27 -9.63 11.25
CA GLU A 12 -11.66 -9.28 11.55
C GLU A 12 -12.58 -10.48 11.65
N VAL A 13 -12.08 -11.67 11.29
CA VAL A 13 -12.87 -12.92 11.39
C VAL A 13 -12.68 -13.50 12.78
N GLU A 14 -13.75 -13.45 13.57
CA GLU A 14 -13.76 -14.08 14.87
C GLU A 14 -13.54 -15.60 14.74
N GLN A 15 -12.75 -16.18 15.66
CA GLN A 15 -12.44 -17.60 15.71
C GLN A 15 -11.92 -18.17 14.37
N LEU A 16 -11.08 -17.41 13.66
CA LEU A 16 -10.56 -17.80 12.35
C LEU A 16 -9.86 -19.16 12.39
N ASP A 17 -9.00 -19.40 13.38
CA ASP A 17 -8.25 -20.66 13.52
C ASP A 17 -9.19 -21.87 13.69
N GLU A 18 -10.25 -21.73 14.47
CA GLU A 18 -11.25 -22.77 14.64
C GLU A 18 -12.01 -23.05 13.33
N LYS A 19 -12.35 -22.00 12.60
CA LYS A 19 -13.00 -22.15 11.28
C LYS A 19 -12.10 -22.85 10.27
N ILE A 20 -10.81 -22.50 10.26
CA ILE A 20 -9.80 -23.16 9.40
C ILE A 20 -9.67 -24.63 9.79
N ARG A 21 -9.62 -24.95 11.10
CA ARG A 21 -9.56 -26.32 11.59
C ARG A 21 -10.76 -27.16 11.12
N LEU A 22 -11.98 -26.63 11.31
CA LEU A 22 -13.22 -27.31 10.87
C LEU A 22 -13.28 -27.50 9.35
N LEU A 23 -12.84 -26.52 8.56
CA LEU A 23 -12.75 -26.64 7.11
C LEU A 23 -11.72 -27.72 6.72
N GLY A 24 -10.59 -27.80 7.42
CA GLY A 24 -9.57 -28.82 7.20
C GLY A 24 -10.10 -30.24 7.49
N GLU A 25 -10.83 -30.43 8.59
CA GLU A 25 -11.49 -31.70 8.93
C GLU A 25 -12.51 -32.09 7.87
N THR A 26 -13.39 -31.17 7.48
CA THR A 26 -14.37 -31.40 6.43
C THR A 26 -13.70 -31.77 5.10
N ALA A 27 -12.61 -31.08 4.75
CA ALA A 27 -11.85 -31.39 3.54
C ALA A 27 -11.22 -32.79 3.58
N ALA A 28 -10.71 -33.21 4.73
CA ALA A 28 -10.14 -34.54 4.93
C ALA A 28 -11.19 -35.66 4.76
N GLU A 29 -12.43 -35.39 5.16
CA GLU A 29 -13.54 -36.35 5.05
C GLU A 29 -14.16 -36.40 3.65
N THR A 30 -14.16 -35.28 2.92
CA THR A 30 -14.96 -35.11 1.69
C THR A 30 -14.12 -35.08 0.40
N LEU A 31 -12.81 -34.86 0.49
CA LEU A 31 -11.89 -34.77 -0.65
C LEU A 31 -10.89 -35.91 -0.68
N GLU A 32 -10.58 -36.41 -1.86
CA GLU A 32 -9.50 -37.37 -2.10
C GLU A 32 -8.12 -36.65 -2.05
N LEU A 33 -7.70 -36.19 -0.85
CA LEU A 33 -6.49 -35.39 -0.68
C LEU A 33 -5.24 -36.09 -1.23
N SER A 34 -5.13 -37.41 -1.06
CA SER A 34 -4.00 -38.20 -1.58
C SER A 34 -3.89 -38.09 -3.08
N ARG A 35 -5.05 -38.16 -3.82
CA ARG A 35 -5.09 -38.03 -5.26
C ARG A 35 -4.74 -36.60 -5.73
N ILE A 36 -5.20 -35.58 -4.99
CA ILE A 36 -4.82 -34.18 -5.26
C ILE A 36 -3.31 -34.00 -5.13
N LEU A 37 -2.69 -34.57 -4.09
CA LEU A 37 -1.24 -34.53 -3.88
C LEU A 37 -0.47 -35.28 -5.00
N GLU A 38 -0.97 -36.42 -5.45
CA GLU A 38 -0.36 -37.14 -6.57
C GLU A 38 -0.41 -36.31 -7.87
N LEU A 39 -1.54 -35.69 -8.16
CA LEU A 39 -1.65 -34.78 -9.29
C LEU A 39 -0.70 -33.58 -9.16
N ALA A 40 -0.61 -32.99 -7.98
CA ALA A 40 0.31 -31.87 -7.73
C ALA A 40 1.78 -32.23 -8.01
N LYS A 41 2.21 -33.49 -7.71
CA LYS A 41 3.56 -33.95 -8.03
C LYS A 41 3.87 -34.06 -9.52
N THR A 42 2.85 -34.04 -10.39
CA THR A 42 3.04 -34.05 -11.85
C THR A 42 3.28 -32.65 -12.42
N ALA A 43 3.19 -31.60 -11.62
CA ALA A 43 3.46 -30.24 -12.06
C ALA A 43 4.92 -30.11 -12.53
N PRO A 44 5.18 -29.40 -13.63
CA PRO A 44 6.54 -29.15 -14.07
C PRO A 44 7.31 -28.35 -13.02
N PRO A 45 8.65 -28.52 -12.92
CA PRO A 45 9.45 -27.71 -12.02
C PRO A 45 9.28 -26.21 -12.34
N LEU A 46 9.13 -25.41 -11.30
CA LEU A 46 9.12 -23.96 -11.45
C LEU A 46 10.53 -23.47 -11.82
N PRO A 47 10.64 -22.41 -12.62
CA PRO A 47 11.93 -21.77 -12.85
C PRO A 47 12.53 -21.27 -11.54
N ASP A 48 13.86 -21.32 -11.45
CA ASP A 48 14.55 -20.77 -10.29
C ASP A 48 14.19 -19.30 -10.09
N VAL A 49 13.77 -18.98 -8.87
CA VAL A 49 13.52 -17.58 -8.49
C VAL A 49 14.86 -16.95 -8.11
N PRO A 50 15.21 -15.77 -8.65
CA PRO A 50 16.43 -15.08 -8.26
C PRO A 50 16.50 -14.92 -6.73
N GLN A 51 17.53 -15.46 -6.12
CA GLN A 51 17.77 -15.27 -4.68
C GLN A 51 18.42 -13.89 -4.49
N TYR A 52 17.70 -12.98 -3.85
CA TYR A 52 18.26 -11.69 -3.49
C TYR A 52 18.95 -11.80 -2.14
N THR A 53 20.21 -11.37 -2.07
CA THR A 53 20.91 -11.28 -0.78
C THR A 53 20.46 -10.02 -0.06
N ALA A 54 19.90 -10.18 1.15
CA ALA A 54 19.48 -9.04 1.97
C ALA A 54 20.68 -8.14 2.30
N LYS A 55 20.53 -6.83 2.07
CA LYS A 55 21.52 -5.83 2.46
C LYS A 55 21.45 -5.56 3.97
N PRO A 56 22.55 -5.14 4.61
CA PRO A 56 22.50 -4.67 6.00
C PRO A 56 21.45 -3.55 6.15
N LYS A 57 20.76 -3.53 7.29
CA LYS A 57 19.77 -2.49 7.60
C LYS A 57 20.44 -1.13 7.60
N SER A 58 19.96 -0.22 6.78
CA SER A 58 20.59 1.09 6.49
C SER A 58 19.64 2.28 6.59
N PHE A 59 18.33 2.03 6.68
CA PHE A 59 17.30 3.05 6.90
C PHE A 59 16.08 2.44 7.58
N ARG A 60 15.29 3.27 8.27
CA ARG A 60 14.06 2.86 8.98
C ARG A 60 12.83 3.30 8.18
N LEU A 61 12.03 2.34 7.75
CA LEU A 61 10.81 2.57 7.01
C LEU A 61 9.59 2.35 7.90
N GLY A 62 8.85 3.42 8.18
CA GLY A 62 7.56 3.33 8.85
C GLY A 62 6.50 2.76 7.89
N VAL A 63 5.83 1.69 8.30
CA VAL A 63 4.76 1.04 7.52
C VAL A 63 3.46 1.13 8.30
N ALA A 64 2.45 1.78 7.72
CA ALA A 64 1.11 1.83 8.30
C ALA A 64 0.48 0.43 8.25
N GLN A 65 0.12 -0.12 9.41
CA GLN A 65 -0.49 -1.43 9.51
C GLN A 65 -1.50 -1.49 10.66
N ASP A 66 -2.77 -1.55 10.30
CA ASP A 66 -3.91 -1.75 11.21
C ASP A 66 -5.15 -2.15 10.42
N LYS A 67 -6.34 -2.10 11.04
CA LYS A 67 -7.60 -2.46 10.37
C LYS A 67 -7.97 -1.51 9.21
N ALA A 68 -7.46 -0.29 9.19
CA ALA A 68 -7.66 0.66 8.08
C ALA A 68 -6.61 0.52 6.98
N PHE A 69 -5.42 0.01 7.31
CA PHE A 69 -4.27 -0.17 6.43
C PHE A 69 -3.79 -1.61 6.51
N CYS A 70 -4.30 -2.48 5.64
CA CYS A 70 -4.11 -3.94 5.76
C CYS A 70 -3.80 -4.62 4.42
N PHE A 71 -3.74 -3.87 3.30
CA PHE A 71 -3.43 -4.43 2.00
C PHE A 71 -2.03 -4.01 1.56
N THR A 72 -1.10 -4.93 1.68
CA THR A 72 0.23 -4.83 1.10
C THR A 72 0.66 -6.20 0.59
N TYR A 73 1.47 -6.22 -0.46
CA TYR A 73 2.10 -7.45 -0.90
C TYR A 73 3.29 -7.77 0.01
N ALA A 74 3.35 -9.00 0.53
CA ALA A 74 4.47 -9.45 1.36
C ALA A 74 5.80 -9.30 0.62
N GLU A 75 5.81 -9.64 -0.67
CA GLU A 75 6.97 -9.54 -1.55
C GLU A 75 7.48 -8.09 -1.71
N ASN A 76 6.59 -7.09 -1.62
CA ASN A 76 7.00 -5.69 -1.63
C ASN A 76 7.80 -5.34 -0.37
N LEU A 77 7.34 -5.81 0.79
CA LEU A 77 8.05 -5.59 2.06
C LEU A 77 9.39 -6.32 2.07
N GLU A 78 9.43 -7.57 1.61
CA GLU A 78 10.65 -8.36 1.49
C GLU A 78 11.69 -7.66 0.58
N LEU A 79 11.29 -7.13 -0.57
CA LEU A 79 12.18 -6.38 -1.45
C LEU A 79 12.69 -5.09 -0.81
N LEU A 80 11.87 -4.38 -0.04
CA LEU A 80 12.32 -3.21 0.72
C LEU A 80 13.33 -3.59 1.80
N GLU A 81 13.12 -4.72 2.50
CA GLU A 81 14.10 -5.25 3.45
C GLU A 81 15.42 -5.65 2.77
N GLN A 82 15.35 -6.28 1.59
CA GLN A 82 16.52 -6.59 0.76
C GLN A 82 17.24 -5.32 0.29
N CYS A 83 16.54 -4.19 0.10
CA CYS A 83 17.14 -2.89 -0.14
C CYS A 83 17.76 -2.25 1.10
N GLY A 84 17.63 -2.87 2.28
CA GLY A 84 18.20 -2.43 3.55
C GLY A 84 17.22 -1.70 4.47
N ALA A 85 15.91 -1.84 4.28
CA ALA A 85 14.91 -1.31 5.20
C ALA A 85 14.87 -2.09 6.52
N GLU A 86 14.81 -1.38 7.65
CA GLU A 86 14.26 -1.85 8.91
C GLU A 86 12.79 -1.43 8.92
N LEU A 87 11.88 -2.41 8.85
CA LEU A 87 10.44 -2.13 8.87
C LEU A 87 9.98 -1.81 10.30
N VAL A 88 9.32 -0.66 10.47
CA VAL A 88 8.78 -0.19 11.74
C VAL A 88 7.28 0.04 11.57
N TYR A 89 6.47 -0.85 12.12
CA TYR A 89 5.02 -0.77 11.98
C TYR A 89 4.41 0.24 12.93
N PHE A 90 3.37 0.94 12.45
CA PHE A 90 2.59 1.90 13.24
C PHE A 90 1.11 1.86 12.83
N SER A 91 0.24 2.31 13.73
CA SER A 91 -1.21 2.35 13.52
C SER A 91 -1.75 3.78 13.53
N PRO A 92 -2.19 4.32 12.38
CA PRO A 92 -2.91 5.60 12.36
C PRO A 92 -4.21 5.59 13.18
N LEU A 93 -4.79 4.42 13.45
CA LEU A 93 -6.00 4.29 14.26
C LEU A 93 -5.75 4.42 15.77
N THR A 94 -4.59 3.99 16.27
CA THR A 94 -4.37 3.83 17.72
C THR A 94 -3.17 4.56 18.27
N ASP A 95 -2.15 4.82 17.46
CA ASP A 95 -0.95 5.48 17.92
C ASP A 95 -1.17 6.99 18.00
N ALA A 96 -0.67 7.63 19.04
CA ALA A 96 -0.77 9.08 19.21
C ALA A 96 0.27 9.85 18.36
N LYS A 97 1.35 9.19 17.96
CA LYS A 97 2.44 9.78 17.15
C LYS A 97 3.14 8.70 16.32
N LEU A 98 3.83 9.15 15.28
CA LEU A 98 4.74 8.29 14.52
C LEU A 98 5.92 7.81 15.37
N PRO A 99 6.47 6.61 15.10
CA PRO A 99 7.73 6.17 15.67
C PRO A 99 8.87 7.17 15.38
N GLU A 100 9.87 7.18 16.24
CA GLU A 100 11.01 8.09 16.09
C GLU A 100 12.03 7.55 15.08
N ASN A 101 12.83 8.47 14.54
CA ASN A 101 13.95 8.16 13.64
C ASN A 101 13.55 7.40 12.37
N LEU A 102 12.39 7.69 11.81
CA LEU A 102 11.99 7.18 10.50
C LEU A 102 12.71 7.93 9.38
N ASP A 103 13.03 7.21 8.32
CA ASP A 103 13.71 7.70 7.13
C ASP A 103 12.81 7.64 5.87
N GLY A 104 11.66 7.02 5.98
CA GLY A 104 10.61 6.95 4.98
C GLY A 104 9.30 6.48 5.58
N LEU A 105 8.18 6.69 4.87
CA LEU A 105 6.85 6.23 5.25
C LEU A 105 6.18 5.50 4.10
N TYR A 106 5.50 4.41 4.42
CA TYR A 106 4.66 3.66 3.49
C TYR A 106 3.25 3.49 4.08
N PHE A 107 2.27 4.14 3.46
CA PHE A 107 0.85 3.96 3.74
C PHE A 107 0.28 3.00 2.70
N CYS A 108 0.09 1.74 3.09
CA CYS A 108 -0.45 0.72 2.21
C CYS A 108 -1.96 0.89 1.97
N GLY A 109 -2.53 0.03 1.15
CA GLY A 109 -3.96 -0.03 0.91
C GLY A 109 -4.76 -0.52 2.11
N GLY A 110 -6.06 -0.49 1.99
CA GLY A 110 -7.00 -0.91 3.02
C GLY A 110 -8.35 -0.22 2.90
N TYR A 111 -9.03 -0.09 4.03
CA TYR A 111 -10.38 0.46 4.12
C TYR A 111 -10.46 1.66 5.08
N PRO A 112 -9.76 2.77 4.84
CA PRO A 112 -9.81 3.95 5.72
C PRO A 112 -11.23 4.52 5.81
N GLU A 113 -12.06 4.35 4.77
CA GLU A 113 -13.45 4.81 4.72
C GLU A 113 -14.35 4.20 5.81
N LEU A 114 -13.97 3.04 6.36
CA LEU A 114 -14.69 2.40 7.45
C LEU A 114 -14.33 2.98 8.82
N TYR A 115 -13.25 3.73 8.90
CA TYR A 115 -12.66 4.22 10.15
C TYR A 115 -12.51 5.75 10.17
N LEU A 116 -13.19 6.47 9.27
CA LEU A 116 -13.05 7.93 9.12
C LEU A 116 -13.20 8.72 10.42
N PRO A 117 -14.21 8.45 11.29
CA PRO A 117 -14.32 9.18 12.55
C PRO A 117 -13.09 9.01 13.45
N ARG A 118 -12.50 7.82 13.51
CA ARG A 118 -11.31 7.53 14.31
C ARG A 118 -10.05 8.15 13.69
N LEU A 119 -9.84 7.98 12.40
CA LEU A 119 -8.68 8.53 11.68
C LEU A 119 -8.68 10.06 11.72
N SER A 120 -9.84 10.69 11.50
CA SER A 120 -10.00 12.14 11.58
C SER A 120 -9.88 12.67 13.02
N GLY A 121 -10.37 11.92 13.99
CA GLY A 121 -10.32 12.27 15.42
C GLY A 121 -8.94 12.09 16.05
N ASN A 122 -8.03 11.32 15.42
CA ASN A 122 -6.67 11.14 15.92
C ASN A 122 -5.78 12.33 15.52
N THR A 123 -6.13 13.51 16.03
CA THR A 123 -5.47 14.80 15.69
C THR A 123 -3.99 14.80 16.06
N ALA A 124 -3.62 14.17 17.18
CA ALA A 124 -2.23 14.09 17.62
C ALA A 124 -1.35 13.33 16.60
N PHE A 125 -1.85 12.21 16.06
CA PHE A 125 -1.17 11.47 15.01
C PHE A 125 -1.08 12.29 13.72
N LEU A 126 -2.18 12.91 13.28
CA LEU A 126 -2.21 13.77 12.09
C LEU A 126 -1.20 14.93 12.18
N GLU A 127 -1.07 15.57 13.37
CA GLU A 127 -0.07 16.61 13.60
C GLU A 127 1.36 16.07 13.56
N SER A 128 1.61 14.91 14.17
CA SER A 128 2.89 14.22 14.10
C SER A 128 3.28 13.91 12.66
N LEU A 129 2.33 13.38 11.86
CA LEU A 129 2.53 13.07 10.44
C LEU A 129 2.83 14.33 9.62
N ARG A 130 2.05 15.39 9.78
CA ARG A 130 2.26 16.66 9.06
C ARG A 130 3.62 17.29 9.38
N ARG A 131 4.03 17.26 10.65
CA ARG A 131 5.34 17.75 11.08
C ARG A 131 6.47 16.97 10.42
N LEU A 132 6.39 15.63 10.46
CA LEU A 132 7.42 14.79 9.84
C LEU A 132 7.42 14.94 8.31
N ALA A 133 6.26 15.00 7.65
CA ALA A 133 6.17 15.25 6.22
C ALA A 133 6.78 16.61 5.82
N GLY A 134 6.68 17.62 6.70
CA GLY A 134 7.28 18.95 6.50
C GLY A 134 8.81 18.94 6.48
N THR A 135 9.48 17.89 6.95
CA THR A 135 10.94 17.72 6.86
C THR A 135 11.43 17.19 5.52
N GLY A 136 10.53 16.85 4.60
CA GLY A 136 10.89 16.29 3.31
C GLY A 136 11.11 14.78 3.30
N ILE A 137 10.67 14.06 4.34
CA ILE A 137 10.75 12.60 4.38
C ILE A 137 10.01 11.95 3.18
N PRO A 138 10.59 10.95 2.50
CA PRO A 138 9.92 10.22 1.43
C PRO A 138 8.66 9.50 1.93
N ILE A 139 7.55 9.66 1.20
CA ILE A 139 6.27 9.05 1.55
C ILE A 139 5.68 8.37 0.32
N LEU A 140 5.38 7.07 0.43
CA LEU A 140 4.63 6.29 -0.53
C LEU A 140 3.23 6.02 0.02
N GLY A 141 2.17 6.23 -0.81
CA GLY A 141 0.79 5.93 -0.46
C GLY A 141 0.05 5.17 -1.56
N GLU A 142 -0.60 4.06 -1.23
CA GLU A 142 -1.37 3.25 -2.16
C GLU A 142 -2.83 3.16 -1.73
N CYS A 143 -3.77 3.33 -2.67
CA CYS A 143 -5.21 3.12 -2.50
C CYS A 143 -5.75 3.77 -1.21
N GLY A 144 -6.00 3.00 -0.15
CA GLY A 144 -6.40 3.52 1.16
C GLY A 144 -5.41 4.53 1.74
N GLY A 145 -4.11 4.27 1.58
CA GLY A 145 -3.05 5.20 1.98
C GLY A 145 -3.10 6.51 1.19
N PHE A 146 -3.37 6.44 -0.12
CA PHE A 146 -3.58 7.64 -0.95
C PHE A 146 -4.78 8.47 -0.46
N LEU A 147 -5.92 7.82 -0.16
CA LEU A 147 -7.10 8.50 0.37
C LEU A 147 -6.79 9.22 1.69
N TYR A 148 -6.04 8.56 2.58
CA TYR A 148 -5.66 9.12 3.88
C TYR A 148 -4.72 10.33 3.79
N LEU A 149 -3.84 10.37 2.79
CA LEU A 149 -2.90 11.46 2.57
C LEU A 149 -3.56 12.72 1.99
N GLN A 150 -4.79 12.64 1.47
CA GLN A 150 -5.56 13.78 0.95
C GLN A 150 -6.10 14.67 2.08
N ARG A 151 -6.79 15.78 1.69
CA ARG A 151 -7.35 16.76 2.65
C ARG A 151 -8.48 16.18 3.48
N SER A 152 -9.40 15.46 2.84
CA SER A 152 -10.56 14.89 3.52
C SER A 152 -11.20 13.78 2.68
N MET A 153 -12.03 12.99 3.34
CA MET A 153 -12.89 12.02 2.69
C MET A 153 -14.33 12.16 3.17
N THR A 154 -15.29 12.09 2.26
CA THR A 154 -16.73 12.04 2.59
C THR A 154 -17.14 10.61 2.89
N GLY A 155 -17.65 10.39 4.11
CA GLY A 155 -18.15 9.11 4.57
C GLY A 155 -19.53 8.75 4.00
N LYS A 156 -19.99 7.53 4.26
CA LYS A 156 -21.33 7.05 3.89
C LYS A 156 -22.46 7.85 4.56
N ASP A 157 -22.18 8.49 5.68
CA ASP A 157 -23.08 9.38 6.42
C ASP A 157 -23.18 10.79 5.80
N GLY A 158 -22.50 11.03 4.68
CA GLY A 158 -22.45 12.31 3.99
C GLY A 158 -21.57 13.36 4.66
N LYS A 159 -20.91 13.06 5.78
CA LYS A 159 -20.00 13.99 6.46
C LYS A 159 -18.62 13.97 5.84
N SER A 160 -17.99 15.14 5.80
CA SER A 160 -16.58 15.28 5.42
C SER A 160 -15.68 15.13 6.64
N TYR A 161 -14.72 14.21 6.55
CA TYR A 161 -13.74 13.92 7.60
C TYR A 161 -12.38 14.43 7.17
N PRO A 162 -11.80 15.42 7.86
CA PRO A 162 -10.44 15.87 7.61
C PRO A 162 -9.44 14.74 7.82
N LEU A 163 -8.45 14.64 6.92
CA LEU A 163 -7.39 13.63 6.96
C LEU A 163 -6.01 14.30 6.99
N ALA A 164 -4.96 13.64 6.48
CA ALA A 164 -3.60 14.13 6.60
C ALA A 164 -3.36 15.49 5.92
N GLY A 165 -4.03 15.76 4.78
CA GLY A 165 -3.91 17.04 4.07
C GLY A 165 -2.54 17.28 3.43
N LEU A 166 -1.76 16.24 3.21
CA LEU A 166 -0.44 16.34 2.59
C LEU A 166 -0.52 16.48 1.07
N LEU A 167 -1.51 15.85 0.47
CA LEU A 167 -1.83 15.93 -0.96
C LEU A 167 -3.09 16.75 -1.21
N PRO A 168 -3.21 17.39 -2.39
CA PRO A 168 -4.44 18.05 -2.80
C PRO A 168 -5.55 17.03 -3.04
N GLY A 169 -6.79 17.54 -3.13
CA GLY A 169 -7.95 16.71 -3.42
C GLY A 169 -8.71 16.27 -2.18
N THR A 170 -9.91 15.80 -2.46
CA THR A 170 -10.83 15.18 -1.52
C THR A 170 -11.39 13.92 -2.15
N SER A 171 -11.79 12.97 -1.37
CA SER A 171 -12.32 11.70 -1.86
C SER A 171 -13.69 11.39 -1.29
N ARG A 172 -14.38 10.49 -1.95
CA ARG A 172 -15.66 9.92 -1.51
C ARG A 172 -15.79 8.47 -1.95
N LEU A 173 -16.50 7.69 -1.17
CA LEU A 173 -16.88 6.34 -1.57
C LEU A 173 -18.02 6.43 -2.60
N GLY A 174 -17.83 5.77 -3.76
CA GLY A 174 -18.85 5.62 -4.78
C GLY A 174 -19.74 4.39 -4.56
N GLU A 175 -20.92 4.39 -5.16
CA GLU A 175 -21.83 3.23 -5.16
C GLU A 175 -21.39 2.15 -6.18
N ARG A 176 -20.60 2.54 -7.17
CA ARG A 176 -20.13 1.67 -8.24
C ARG A 176 -18.62 1.54 -8.20
N LEU A 177 -18.15 0.39 -8.66
CA LEU A 177 -16.74 0.12 -8.85
C LEU A 177 -16.16 1.14 -9.85
N CYS A 178 -15.20 1.97 -9.41
CA CYS A 178 -14.54 2.97 -10.24
C CYS A 178 -13.54 2.32 -11.19
N ARG A 179 -12.65 1.48 -10.63
CA ARG A 179 -11.64 0.76 -11.42
C ARG A 179 -11.36 -0.61 -10.81
N PHE A 180 -11.03 -1.54 -11.73
CA PHE A 180 -10.65 -2.90 -11.37
C PHE A 180 -9.73 -3.50 -12.42
N GLY A 181 -8.64 -4.11 -12.00
CA GLY A 181 -7.78 -4.96 -12.82
C GLY A 181 -6.34 -4.50 -12.90
N TYR A 182 -5.56 -5.23 -13.68
CA TYR A 182 -4.13 -5.00 -13.84
C TYR A 182 -3.86 -3.84 -14.78
N VAL A 183 -2.81 -3.09 -14.45
CA VAL A 183 -2.30 -1.96 -15.22
C VAL A 183 -0.77 -1.99 -15.26
N THR A 184 -0.20 -1.40 -16.31
CA THR A 184 1.20 -0.97 -16.34
C THR A 184 1.22 0.53 -16.13
N LEU A 185 1.95 0.99 -15.13
CA LEU A 185 2.21 2.39 -14.88
C LEU A 185 3.52 2.79 -15.55
N THR A 186 3.52 3.90 -16.28
CA THR A 186 4.73 4.49 -16.87
C THR A 186 4.92 5.90 -16.30
N ALA A 187 6.03 6.14 -15.63
CA ALA A 187 6.37 7.44 -15.05
C ALA A 187 6.46 8.50 -16.14
N GLN A 188 5.76 9.62 -15.95
CA GLN A 188 5.77 10.76 -16.88
C GLN A 188 6.83 11.81 -16.51
N GLN A 189 7.40 11.68 -15.33
CA GLN A 189 8.43 12.55 -14.77
C GLN A 189 9.30 11.79 -13.79
N ASP A 190 10.43 12.38 -13.39
CA ASP A 190 11.28 11.84 -12.33
C ASP A 190 10.53 11.89 -10.98
N THR A 191 10.63 10.79 -10.22
CA THR A 191 9.99 10.64 -8.91
C THR A 191 10.90 9.84 -7.97
N ILE A 192 10.53 9.71 -6.70
CA ILE A 192 11.21 8.82 -5.75
C ILE A 192 11.09 7.33 -6.11
N LEU A 193 10.30 6.97 -7.11
CA LEU A 193 10.18 5.59 -7.62
C LEU A 193 10.97 5.34 -8.92
N GLY A 194 11.64 6.35 -9.45
CA GLY A 194 12.46 6.23 -10.65
C GLY A 194 12.37 7.42 -11.58
N LYS A 195 13.06 7.32 -12.70
CA LYS A 195 13.11 8.32 -13.77
C LYS A 195 11.86 8.28 -14.65
N ALA A 196 11.63 9.36 -15.41
CA ALA A 196 10.64 9.35 -16.49
C ALA A 196 10.86 8.14 -17.41
N GLY A 197 9.76 7.46 -17.78
CA GLY A 197 9.80 6.21 -18.54
C GLY A 197 9.90 4.92 -17.71
N THR A 198 10.20 5.00 -16.41
CA THR A 198 10.16 3.83 -15.51
C THR A 198 8.78 3.18 -15.56
N LYS A 199 8.76 1.85 -15.74
CA LYS A 199 7.52 1.07 -15.80
C LYS A 199 7.40 0.14 -14.60
N ILE A 200 6.19 0.00 -14.06
CA ILE A 200 5.87 -0.94 -13.01
C ILE A 200 4.46 -1.51 -13.22
N ARG A 201 4.26 -2.78 -12.93
CA ARG A 201 2.93 -3.39 -12.91
C ARG A 201 2.23 -3.06 -11.59
N ALA A 202 0.92 -2.87 -11.69
CA ALA A 202 0.08 -2.59 -10.54
C ALA A 202 -1.31 -3.19 -10.73
N HIS A 203 -2.07 -3.22 -9.64
CA HIS A 203 -3.49 -3.59 -9.66
C HIS A 203 -4.31 -2.45 -9.07
N GLU A 204 -5.42 -2.11 -9.71
CA GLU A 204 -6.41 -1.18 -9.15
C GLU A 204 -7.67 -1.93 -8.76
N PHE A 205 -8.19 -1.62 -7.58
CA PHE A 205 -9.49 -2.08 -7.12
C PHE A 205 -10.06 -1.09 -6.11
N HIS A 206 -10.93 -0.19 -6.56
CA HIS A 206 -11.51 0.82 -5.67
C HIS A 206 -12.90 1.27 -6.10
N TYR A 207 -13.73 1.53 -5.10
CA TYR A 207 -15.03 2.19 -5.22
C TYR A 207 -14.94 3.68 -4.92
N ALA A 208 -13.95 4.08 -4.12
CA ALA A 208 -13.69 5.49 -3.87
C ALA A 208 -13.15 6.18 -5.12
N ASP A 209 -13.47 7.45 -5.26
CA ASP A 209 -12.88 8.33 -6.27
C ASP A 209 -12.36 9.60 -5.60
N SER A 210 -11.44 10.28 -6.29
CA SER A 210 -10.81 11.51 -5.82
C SER A 210 -11.04 12.63 -6.83
N THR A 211 -11.16 13.86 -6.33
CA THR A 211 -11.18 15.05 -7.18
C THR A 211 -9.85 15.32 -7.89
N GLU A 212 -8.76 14.69 -7.38
CA GLU A 212 -7.40 14.83 -7.90
C GLU A 212 -6.71 13.46 -7.93
N ASN A 213 -6.58 12.87 -9.11
CA ASN A 213 -5.92 11.57 -9.29
C ASN A 213 -4.43 11.67 -9.66
N GLY A 214 -3.96 12.88 -9.96
CA GLY A 214 -2.59 13.16 -10.37
C GLY A 214 -2.26 12.77 -11.80
N SER A 215 -1.03 13.07 -12.22
CA SER A 215 -0.53 12.84 -13.57
C SER A 215 0.92 12.37 -13.62
N ALA A 216 1.48 11.98 -12.47
CA ALA A 216 2.89 11.55 -12.41
C ALA A 216 3.14 10.25 -13.17
N PHE A 217 2.09 9.43 -13.37
CA PHE A 217 2.15 8.20 -14.17
C PHE A 217 1.00 8.12 -15.17
N LEU A 218 1.29 7.50 -16.32
CA LEU A 218 0.28 7.03 -17.26
C LEU A 218 -0.02 5.56 -16.92
N ALA A 219 -1.25 5.27 -16.53
CA ALA A 219 -1.74 3.91 -16.35
C ALA A 219 -2.26 3.37 -17.68
N GLN A 220 -1.90 2.14 -18.02
CA GLN A 220 -2.36 1.45 -19.23
C GLN A 220 -2.84 0.03 -18.92
N ARG A 221 -4.06 -0.29 -19.34
CA ARG A 221 -4.59 -1.67 -19.30
C ARG A 221 -4.06 -2.52 -20.47
N PRO A 222 -4.13 -3.86 -20.35
CA PRO A 222 -3.78 -4.76 -21.46
C PRO A 222 -4.60 -4.50 -22.74
N ASN A 223 -5.83 -3.99 -22.62
CA ASN A 223 -6.69 -3.64 -23.77
C ASN A 223 -6.37 -2.25 -24.39
N GLY A 224 -5.30 -1.61 -23.97
CA GLY A 224 -4.85 -0.33 -24.49
C GLY A 224 -5.49 0.92 -23.85
N ARG A 225 -6.52 0.80 -23.01
CA ARG A 225 -7.13 1.95 -22.33
C ARG A 225 -6.14 2.59 -21.37
N THR A 226 -6.02 3.92 -21.42
CA THR A 226 -5.08 4.70 -20.60
C THR A 226 -5.77 5.79 -19.78
N TRP A 227 -5.14 6.23 -18.70
CA TRP A 227 -5.51 7.40 -17.90
C TRP A 227 -4.32 7.91 -17.10
N GLN A 228 -4.39 9.17 -16.71
CA GLN A 228 -3.43 9.77 -15.79
C GLN A 228 -3.70 9.27 -14.37
N ALA A 229 -2.64 8.98 -13.63
CA ALA A 229 -2.71 8.45 -12.27
C ALA A 229 -1.51 8.92 -11.44
N VAL A 230 -1.63 8.76 -10.13
CA VAL A 230 -0.57 9.01 -9.14
C VAL A 230 -0.23 10.50 -9.00
N GLN A 231 -0.49 11.02 -7.82
CA GLN A 231 -0.04 12.35 -7.40
C GLN A 231 1.41 12.31 -6.92
N THR A 232 2.12 13.41 -7.14
CA THR A 232 3.41 13.66 -6.49
C THR A 232 3.47 15.09 -6.00
N LYS A 233 4.08 15.29 -4.82
CA LYS A 233 4.33 16.59 -4.22
C LYS A 233 5.58 16.52 -3.36
N ALA A 234 6.65 17.21 -3.74
CA ALA A 234 7.97 17.05 -3.13
C ALA A 234 8.40 15.56 -3.08
N GLN A 235 8.64 14.99 -1.91
CA GLN A 235 9.03 13.59 -1.71
C GLN A 235 7.82 12.67 -1.42
N ILE A 236 6.59 13.13 -1.67
CA ILE A 236 5.37 12.33 -1.49
C ILE A 236 4.90 11.84 -2.85
N ILE A 237 4.62 10.55 -2.95
CA ILE A 237 4.01 9.93 -4.12
C ILE A 237 2.87 9.01 -3.66
N ALA A 238 1.67 9.17 -4.24
CA ALA A 238 0.54 8.32 -3.88
C ALA A 238 -0.52 8.26 -5.00
N GLY A 239 -1.23 7.14 -5.05
CA GLY A 239 -2.29 6.91 -6.01
C GLY A 239 -3.15 5.69 -5.67
N PHE A 240 -4.19 5.43 -6.47
CA PHE A 240 -5.03 4.25 -6.31
C PHE A 240 -4.31 2.93 -6.65
N PRO A 241 -3.37 2.87 -7.63
CA PRO A 241 -2.73 1.60 -7.97
C PRO A 241 -1.93 1.01 -6.80
N HIS A 242 -2.10 -0.29 -6.57
CA HIS A 242 -1.24 -1.11 -5.72
C HIS A 242 -0.05 -1.59 -6.55
N LEU A 243 1.14 -1.11 -6.22
CA LEU A 243 2.36 -1.40 -6.95
C LEU A 243 2.83 -2.83 -6.68
N TYR A 244 3.30 -3.54 -7.70
CA TYR A 244 3.90 -4.85 -7.55
C TYR A 244 5.41 -4.77 -7.83
N PHE A 245 6.20 -4.56 -6.77
CA PHE A 245 7.64 -4.32 -6.86
C PHE A 245 8.43 -5.45 -7.54
N PRO A 246 8.07 -6.74 -7.41
CA PRO A 246 8.75 -7.79 -8.16
C PRO A 246 8.68 -7.63 -9.68
N SER A 247 7.73 -6.85 -10.21
CA SER A 247 7.66 -6.56 -11.64
C SER A 247 8.74 -5.61 -12.16
N ASN A 248 9.35 -4.83 -11.28
CA ASN A 248 10.51 -3.99 -11.54
C ASN A 248 11.26 -3.70 -10.23
N PRO A 249 12.29 -4.50 -9.86
CA PRO A 249 13.04 -4.35 -8.62
C PRO A 249 13.85 -3.05 -8.50
N GLU A 250 14.03 -2.28 -9.58
CA GLU A 250 14.64 -0.95 -9.50
C GLU A 250 13.76 0.06 -8.75
N VAL A 251 12.44 -0.11 -8.81
CA VAL A 251 11.48 0.81 -8.17
C VAL A 251 11.63 0.84 -6.63
N PRO A 252 11.60 -0.29 -5.90
CA PRO A 252 11.88 -0.27 -4.46
C PRO A 252 13.31 0.16 -4.14
N GLN A 253 14.30 -0.08 -5.02
CA GLN A 253 15.66 0.44 -4.84
C GLN A 253 15.70 1.98 -4.90
N HIS A 254 15.02 2.61 -5.86
CA HIS A 254 14.90 4.07 -5.93
C HIS A 254 14.23 4.67 -4.69
N PHE A 255 13.15 4.06 -4.21
CA PHE A 255 12.51 4.49 -2.98
C PHE A 255 13.43 4.35 -1.77
N ALA A 256 14.14 3.23 -1.66
CA ALA A 256 15.14 3.01 -0.61
C ALA A 256 16.28 4.04 -0.66
N ASP A 257 16.74 4.40 -1.86
CA ASP A 257 17.81 5.39 -2.03
C ASP A 257 17.33 6.80 -1.63
N ALA A 258 16.07 7.15 -1.92
CA ALA A 258 15.47 8.40 -1.42
C ALA A 258 15.41 8.42 0.13
N CYS A 259 15.03 7.31 0.77
CA CYS A 259 15.02 7.18 2.23
C CYS A 259 16.43 7.31 2.83
N LYS A 260 17.42 6.70 2.21
CA LYS A 260 18.83 6.81 2.66
C LYS A 260 19.38 8.22 2.49
N ALA A 261 19.02 8.90 1.40
CA ALA A 261 19.41 10.29 1.17
C ALA A 261 18.83 11.20 2.27
N TYR A 262 17.54 11.07 2.55
CA TYR A 262 16.89 11.79 3.66
C TYR A 262 17.55 11.49 5.00
N ARG A 263 17.86 10.22 5.31
CA ARG A 263 18.58 9.85 6.53
C ARG A 263 19.92 10.59 6.66
N LYS A 264 20.70 10.63 5.58
CA LYS A 264 21.99 11.29 5.56
C LYS A 264 21.86 12.79 5.87
N GLU A 265 20.90 13.46 5.25
CA GLU A 265 20.61 14.88 5.51
C GLU A 265 20.19 15.11 6.97
N ARG A 266 19.25 14.31 7.47
CA ARG A 266 18.76 14.40 8.87
C ARG A 266 19.86 14.20 9.91
N LEU A 267 20.85 13.35 9.65
CA LEU A 267 21.98 13.11 10.59
C LEU A 267 23.10 14.13 10.46
N SER A 268 23.06 14.99 9.44
CA SER A 268 24.06 16.03 9.19
C SER A 268 23.64 17.40 9.73
N CYS A 269 22.37 17.55 10.14
CA CYS A 269 21.80 18.74 10.81
C CYS A 269 21.79 18.56 12.33
#